data_eb588583329b0999b16f2fe4e2f866ee
#
_entry.id   eb588583329b0999b16f2fe4e2f866ee
#
_cell.length_a   1.000
_cell.length_b   1.000
_cell.length_c   1.000
_cell.angle_alpha   90.00
_cell.angle_beta   90.00
_cell.angle_gamma   90.00
#
_symmetry.space_group_name_H-M   'P 1'
#
loop_
_entity.id
_entity.type
_entity.pdbx_description
1 polymer ?
#
loop_
_entity_poly.entity_id
_entity_poly.type
_entity_poly.pdbx_seq_one_letter_code
_entity_poly.pdbx_strand_id
1 'polypeptide(L)'
;KYCFEIVNRFEQFLLNTSAEGVAFCEEIGSPNAQLLLDTFHMNIEEDSIVDALEYAQTRGRLGHVHVGESNRRVPNFDGKTHLDWDGILGILKKTGYEGFITMEPFMKMGLTTICVWRDLSHDADVDQMVVYARDAANFLRGKLA
;
A
#
# COMPACT_ATOMS: atom_id res chain seq x y z
N LYS A 1 1.97 18.48 3.20
CA LYS A 1 0.88 17.58 2.80
C LYS A 1 0.54 16.63 3.93
N TYR A 2 -0.71 16.35 4.13
CA TYR A 2 -1.23 15.32 5.05
C TYR A 2 -1.81 14.20 4.20
N CYS A 3 -1.36 12.97 4.41
CA CYS A 3 -1.90 11.81 3.75
C CYS A 3 -2.72 11.01 4.74
N PHE A 4 -4.03 10.94 4.52
CA PHE A 4 -4.94 10.11 5.32
C PHE A 4 -4.81 8.68 4.85
N GLU A 5 -4.43 7.80 5.74
CA GLU A 5 -4.35 6.39 5.42
C GLU A 5 -5.75 5.77 5.37
N ILE A 6 -6.04 5.13 4.25
CA ILE A 6 -7.30 4.42 4.03
C ILE A 6 -7.05 2.95 4.40
N VAL A 7 -7.55 2.57 5.58
CA VAL A 7 -7.35 1.22 6.11
C VAL A 7 -8.63 0.38 6.01
N ASN A 8 -8.48 -0.93 6.08
CA ASN A 8 -9.59 -1.86 5.94
C ASN A 8 -10.59 -1.80 7.11
N ARG A 9 -11.80 -2.32 6.87
CA ARG A 9 -12.93 -2.34 7.83
C ARG A 9 -12.66 -3.08 9.14
N PHE A 10 -11.63 -3.91 9.21
CA PHE A 10 -11.27 -4.62 10.44
C PHE A 10 -10.43 -3.76 11.38
N GLU A 11 -9.82 -2.69 10.87
CA GLU A 11 -8.93 -1.81 11.64
C GLU A 11 -9.59 -0.48 11.97
N GLN A 12 -10.49 0.02 11.12
CA GLN A 12 -11.28 1.22 11.39
C GLN A 12 -12.57 1.23 10.53
N PHE A 13 -13.47 2.17 10.78
CA PHE A 13 -14.81 2.19 10.16
C PHE A 13 -15.16 3.51 9.44
N LEU A 14 -14.26 4.48 9.41
CA LEU A 14 -14.59 5.82 8.91
C LEU A 14 -14.40 5.96 7.41
N LEU A 15 -13.24 5.57 6.90
CA LEU A 15 -12.86 5.67 5.49
C LEU A 15 -12.16 4.38 5.08
N ASN A 16 -12.81 3.55 4.28
CA ASN A 16 -12.28 2.23 3.93
C ASN A 16 -11.92 2.09 2.44
N THR A 17 -12.47 2.95 1.58
CA THR A 17 -12.19 2.92 0.15
C THR A 17 -11.54 4.21 -0.35
N SER A 18 -10.85 4.14 -1.48
CA SER A 18 -10.27 5.31 -2.13
C SER A 18 -11.35 6.34 -2.50
N ALA A 19 -12.54 5.89 -2.89
CA ALA A 19 -13.66 6.76 -3.23
C ALA A 19 -14.13 7.58 -2.02
N GLU A 20 -14.29 6.94 -0.86
CA GLU A 20 -14.63 7.63 0.40
C GLU A 20 -13.55 8.63 0.81
N GLY A 21 -12.27 8.20 0.72
CA GLY A 21 -11.14 9.07 1.03
C GLY A 21 -11.04 10.28 0.10
N VAL A 22 -11.24 10.11 -1.19
CA VAL A 22 -11.28 11.22 -2.16
C VAL A 22 -12.39 12.20 -1.81
N ALA A 23 -13.60 11.71 -1.58
CA ALA A 23 -14.74 12.56 -1.19
C ALA A 23 -14.44 13.35 0.09
N PHE A 24 -13.85 12.72 1.08
CA PHE A 24 -13.42 13.36 2.32
C PHE A 24 -12.36 14.46 2.09
N CYS A 25 -11.37 14.21 1.25
CA CYS A 25 -10.37 15.22 0.89
C CYS A 25 -10.97 16.38 0.08
N GLU A 26 -11.97 16.12 -0.75
CA GLU A 26 -12.70 17.14 -1.51
C GLU A 26 -13.53 18.01 -0.56
N GLU A 27 -14.19 17.43 0.44
CA GLU A 27 -14.94 18.17 1.45
C GLU A 27 -14.04 19.07 2.30
N ILE A 28 -12.84 18.62 2.66
CA ILE A 28 -11.83 19.46 3.34
C ILE A 28 -11.43 20.65 2.47
N GLY A 29 -11.44 20.51 1.14
CA GLY A 29 -11.17 21.59 0.18
C GLY A 29 -9.71 22.04 0.14
N SER A 30 -8.78 21.39 0.89
CA SER A 30 -7.36 21.74 0.90
C SER A 30 -6.57 20.91 -0.14
N PRO A 31 -5.67 21.53 -0.91
CA PRO A 31 -4.78 20.78 -1.79
C PRO A 31 -3.73 19.96 -1.01
N ASN A 32 -3.57 20.22 0.28
CA ASN A 32 -2.68 19.47 1.15
C ASN A 32 -3.35 18.22 1.77
N ALA A 33 -4.68 18.08 1.66
CA ALA A 33 -5.40 16.87 2.05
C ALA A 33 -5.29 15.84 0.93
N GLN A 34 -4.56 14.78 1.17
CA GLN A 34 -4.31 13.70 0.23
C GLN A 34 -4.49 12.34 0.91
N LEU A 35 -4.41 11.27 0.13
CA LEU A 35 -4.55 9.90 0.60
C LEU A 35 -3.22 9.19 0.64
N LEU A 36 -3.08 8.32 1.61
CA LEU A 36 -2.17 7.19 1.59
C LEU A 36 -3.00 5.95 1.29
N LEU A 37 -2.68 5.26 0.20
CA LEU A 37 -3.32 4.02 -0.19
C LEU A 37 -2.34 2.86 -0.05
N ASP A 38 -2.74 1.83 0.68
CA ASP A 38 -1.94 0.62 0.93
C ASP A 38 -2.56 -0.57 0.20
N THR A 39 -1.79 -1.22 -0.65
CA THR A 39 -2.26 -2.37 -1.45
C THR A 39 -2.79 -3.51 -0.61
N PHE A 40 -2.32 -3.69 0.63
CA PHE A 40 -2.86 -4.67 1.56
C PHE A 40 -4.30 -4.33 1.96
N HIS A 41 -4.56 -3.07 2.35
CA HIS A 41 -5.91 -2.62 2.72
C HIS A 41 -6.84 -2.60 1.51
N MET A 42 -6.34 -2.12 0.37
CA MET A 42 -7.09 -2.09 -0.89
C MET A 42 -7.51 -3.48 -1.36
N ASN A 43 -6.68 -4.50 -1.16
CA ASN A 43 -7.02 -5.89 -1.51
C ASN A 43 -8.22 -6.44 -0.73
N ILE A 44 -8.56 -5.83 0.41
CA ILE A 44 -9.72 -6.21 1.23
C ILE A 44 -10.97 -5.41 0.82
N GLU A 45 -10.79 -4.13 0.49
CA GLU A 45 -11.90 -3.17 0.38
C GLU A 45 -12.27 -2.80 -1.06
N GLU A 46 -11.31 -2.82 -1.99
CA GLU A 46 -11.54 -2.36 -3.36
C GLU A 46 -11.90 -3.52 -4.30
N ASP A 47 -12.83 -3.29 -5.19
CA ASP A 47 -13.13 -4.23 -6.27
C ASP A 47 -11.99 -4.34 -7.27
N SER A 48 -11.25 -3.24 -7.46
CA SER A 48 -10.07 -3.14 -8.33
C SER A 48 -9.07 -2.16 -7.75
N ILE A 49 -7.91 -2.65 -7.32
CA ILE A 49 -6.80 -1.81 -6.83
C ILE A 49 -6.34 -0.83 -7.93
N VAL A 50 -6.28 -1.30 -9.18
CA VAL A 50 -5.83 -0.49 -10.33
C VAL A 50 -6.76 0.71 -10.53
N ASP A 51 -8.09 0.46 -10.58
CA ASP A 51 -9.07 1.52 -10.80
C ASP A 51 -9.13 2.50 -9.63
N ALA A 52 -8.97 2.01 -8.40
CA ALA A 52 -8.95 2.82 -7.19
C ALA A 52 -7.73 3.76 -7.14
N LEU A 53 -6.54 3.27 -7.54
CA LEU A 53 -5.34 4.09 -7.69
C LEU A 53 -5.49 5.13 -8.80
N GLU A 54 -6.01 4.74 -9.98
CA GLU A 54 -6.28 5.67 -11.08
C GLU A 54 -7.25 6.75 -10.65
N TYR A 55 -8.32 6.39 -9.95
CA TYR A 55 -9.32 7.33 -9.46
C TYR A 55 -8.72 8.37 -8.50
N ALA A 56 -7.98 7.94 -7.49
CA ALA A 56 -7.37 8.84 -6.53
C ALA A 56 -6.29 9.74 -7.19
N GLN A 57 -5.48 9.18 -8.08
CA GLN A 57 -4.41 9.91 -8.76
C GLN A 57 -4.95 10.95 -9.73
N THR A 58 -5.93 10.62 -10.55
CA THR A 58 -6.54 11.54 -11.52
C THR A 58 -7.30 12.68 -10.86
N ARG A 59 -7.75 12.50 -9.61
CA ARG A 59 -8.34 13.55 -8.77
C ARG A 59 -7.29 14.41 -8.04
N GLY A 60 -6.00 14.10 -8.20
CA GLY A 60 -4.90 14.79 -7.51
C GLY A 60 -4.90 14.56 -6.00
N ARG A 61 -5.48 13.44 -5.55
CA ARG A 61 -5.60 13.11 -4.14
C ARG A 61 -4.65 11.99 -3.67
N LEU A 62 -3.93 11.33 -4.56
CA LEU A 62 -2.95 10.32 -4.19
C LEU A 62 -1.64 10.96 -3.76
N GLY A 63 -1.33 10.93 -2.47
CA GLY A 63 -0.14 11.55 -1.89
C GLY A 63 0.96 10.56 -1.55
N HIS A 64 0.59 9.34 -1.19
CA HIS A 64 1.51 8.28 -0.79
C HIS A 64 0.95 6.90 -1.12
N VAL A 65 1.83 5.94 -1.39
CA VAL A 65 1.45 4.55 -1.66
C VAL A 65 2.28 3.62 -0.78
N HIS A 66 1.59 2.79 0.02
CA HIS A 66 2.18 1.63 0.64
C HIS A 66 1.99 0.40 -0.23
N VAL A 67 3.03 -0.42 -0.36
CA VAL A 67 3.01 -1.64 -1.15
C VAL A 67 3.37 -2.85 -0.28
N GLY A 68 2.47 -3.81 -0.27
CA GLY A 68 2.61 -5.06 0.44
C GLY A 68 1.74 -6.14 -0.21
N GLU A 69 2.11 -7.38 -0.01
CA GLU A 69 1.26 -8.50 -0.41
C GLU A 69 0.00 -8.59 0.45
N SER A 70 -1.00 -9.35 -0.01
CA SER A 70 -2.25 -9.60 0.71
C SER A 70 -2.07 -10.21 2.11
N ASN A 71 -0.89 -10.69 2.44
CA ASN A 71 -0.52 -11.26 3.73
C ASN A 71 0.48 -10.41 4.52
N ARG A 72 0.62 -9.11 4.20
CA ARG A 72 1.54 -8.15 4.82
C ARG A 72 3.03 -8.48 4.64
N ARG A 73 3.39 -9.34 3.72
CA ARG A 73 4.78 -9.53 3.31
C ARG A 73 5.20 -8.45 2.32
N VAL A 74 6.50 -8.33 2.12
CA VAL A 74 7.03 -7.47 1.04
C VAL A 74 6.56 -7.96 -0.33
N PRO A 75 6.45 -7.08 -1.33
CA PRO A 75 6.09 -7.47 -2.70
C PRO A 75 6.97 -8.57 -3.27
N ASN A 76 6.36 -9.54 -3.93
CA ASN A 76 7.04 -10.68 -4.56
C ASN A 76 7.90 -11.51 -3.59
N PHE A 77 7.47 -11.64 -2.33
CA PHE A 77 8.18 -12.40 -1.32
C PHE A 77 8.44 -13.84 -1.79
N ASP A 78 9.72 -14.22 -1.83
CA ASP A 78 10.14 -15.55 -2.29
C ASP A 78 9.61 -15.93 -3.69
N GLY A 79 9.52 -14.93 -4.58
CA GLY A 79 9.02 -15.10 -5.94
C GLY A 79 7.52 -15.37 -6.04
N LYS A 80 6.74 -15.14 -4.97
CA LYS A 80 5.29 -15.39 -4.91
C LYS A 80 4.54 -14.09 -4.72
N THR A 81 3.42 -13.96 -5.43
CA THR A 81 2.54 -12.80 -5.33
C THR A 81 1.08 -13.21 -5.43
N HIS A 82 0.21 -12.45 -4.77
CA HIS A 82 -1.25 -12.53 -4.87
C HIS A 82 -1.84 -11.33 -5.62
N LEU A 83 -1.04 -10.27 -5.81
CA LEU A 83 -1.50 -9.01 -6.40
C LEU A 83 -1.01 -8.86 -7.86
N ASP A 84 -1.77 -8.13 -8.65
CA ASP A 84 -1.39 -7.74 -10.00
C ASP A 84 -0.40 -6.56 -9.98
N TRP A 85 0.87 -6.86 -9.72
CA TRP A 85 1.91 -5.83 -9.68
C TRP A 85 2.14 -5.14 -11.02
N ASP A 86 1.87 -5.78 -12.13
CA ASP A 86 1.99 -5.16 -13.46
C ASP A 86 0.90 -4.11 -13.65
N GLY A 87 -0.34 -4.41 -13.28
CA GLY A 87 -1.43 -3.45 -13.29
C GLY A 87 -1.22 -2.31 -12.31
N ILE A 88 -0.86 -2.63 -11.05
CA ILE A 88 -0.67 -1.64 -9.98
C ILE A 88 0.44 -0.64 -10.32
N LEU A 89 1.63 -1.12 -10.67
CA LEU A 89 2.75 -0.23 -11.00
C LEU A 89 2.57 0.43 -12.36
N GLY A 90 1.93 -0.28 -13.30
CA GLY A 90 1.58 0.23 -14.61
C GLY A 90 0.64 1.43 -14.55
N ILE A 91 -0.38 1.39 -13.67
CA ILE A 91 -1.30 2.54 -13.52
C ILE A 91 -0.62 3.73 -12.86
N LEU A 92 0.22 3.54 -11.86
CA LEU A 92 0.99 4.62 -11.24
C LEU A 92 1.90 5.31 -12.27
N LYS A 93 2.60 4.52 -13.11
CA LYS A 93 3.42 5.04 -14.20
C LYS A 93 2.58 5.77 -15.25
N LYS A 94 1.49 5.16 -15.72
CA LYS A 94 0.59 5.73 -16.74
C LYS A 94 -0.01 7.07 -16.30
N THR A 95 -0.36 7.20 -15.02
CA THR A 95 -0.97 8.42 -14.46
C THR A 95 0.03 9.44 -13.96
N GLY A 96 1.34 9.18 -14.12
CA GLY A 96 2.40 10.11 -13.75
C GLY A 96 2.52 10.31 -12.24
N TYR A 97 2.36 9.26 -11.44
CA TYR A 97 2.59 9.35 -10.01
C TYR A 97 4.06 9.57 -9.69
N GLU A 98 4.38 10.65 -8.97
CA GLU A 98 5.74 11.06 -8.60
C GLU A 98 5.99 10.99 -7.08
N GLY A 99 5.04 10.46 -6.32
CA GLY A 99 5.16 10.29 -4.87
C GLY A 99 6.04 9.11 -4.47
N PHE A 100 6.20 8.94 -3.16
CA PHE A 100 6.93 7.82 -2.61
C PHE A 100 6.08 6.54 -2.65
N ILE A 101 6.75 5.43 -2.97
CA ILE A 101 6.24 4.07 -2.81
C ILE A 101 7.05 3.42 -1.69
N THR A 102 6.42 3.06 -0.60
CA THR A 102 7.09 2.47 0.55
C THR A 102 6.51 1.11 0.91
N MET A 103 7.30 0.27 1.54
CA MET A 103 6.88 -1.03 2.04
C MET A 103 6.63 -0.95 3.54
N GLU A 104 5.52 -1.53 3.98
CA GLU A 104 5.17 -1.65 5.39
C GLU A 104 4.93 -3.13 5.76
N PRO A 105 5.97 -3.97 5.78
CA PRO A 105 5.82 -5.36 6.14
C PRO A 105 5.79 -5.53 7.66
N PHE A 106 4.81 -6.28 8.17
CA PHE A 106 4.77 -6.69 9.57
C PHE A 106 5.43 -8.05 9.75
N MET A 107 6.74 -8.09 9.55
CA MET A 107 7.52 -9.33 9.66
C MET A 107 8.07 -9.57 11.07
N LYS A 108 8.17 -8.52 11.90
CA LYS A 108 8.55 -8.63 13.29
C LYS A 108 7.69 -7.69 14.11
N MET A 109 6.80 -8.26 14.90
CA MET A 109 5.84 -7.52 15.72
C MET A 109 6.33 -7.41 17.14
N GLY A 110 6.27 -6.19 17.72
CA GLY A 110 6.33 -6.00 19.16
C GLY A 110 5.05 -6.47 19.84
N LEU A 111 5.14 -6.84 21.10
CA LEU A 111 4.03 -7.37 21.93
C LEU A 111 2.82 -6.44 22.10
N THR A 112 2.84 -5.24 21.55
CA THR A 112 1.82 -4.21 21.78
C THR A 112 0.75 -4.13 20.70
N THR A 113 0.87 -4.89 19.64
CA THR A 113 -0.12 -4.85 18.56
C THR A 113 -1.20 -5.89 18.82
N ILE A 114 -2.37 -5.41 19.18
CA ILE A 114 -3.57 -6.19 19.48
C ILE A 114 -4.12 -6.87 18.22
N CYS A 115 -3.63 -6.47 17.04
CA CYS A 115 -4.05 -7.04 15.79
C CYS A 115 -3.53 -8.47 15.65
N VAL A 116 -4.35 -9.32 15.11
CA VAL A 116 -4.12 -10.75 14.84
C VAL A 116 -3.11 -10.93 13.70
N TRP A 117 -1.99 -10.23 13.77
CA TRP A 117 -0.94 -10.35 12.77
C TRP A 117 -0.14 -11.62 13.02
N ARG A 118 0.08 -12.33 11.95
CA ARG A 118 0.96 -13.48 11.99
C ARG A 118 2.38 -13.02 12.29
N ASP A 119 2.95 -13.48 13.40
CA ASP A 119 4.36 -13.29 13.68
C ASP A 119 5.19 -14.10 12.68
N LEU A 120 5.92 -13.43 11.83
CA LEU A 120 6.83 -14.01 10.86
C LEU A 120 8.30 -13.86 11.30
N SER A 121 8.55 -13.34 12.50
CA SER A 121 9.88 -13.02 13.00
C SER A 121 10.77 -14.25 13.21
N HIS A 122 10.17 -15.41 13.44
CA HIS A 122 10.92 -16.67 13.57
C HIS A 122 11.40 -17.24 12.23
N ASP A 123 10.90 -16.71 11.11
CA ASP A 123 11.26 -17.13 9.77
C ASP A 123 12.43 -16.31 9.17
N ALA A 124 12.82 -15.21 9.86
CA ALA A 124 13.87 -14.33 9.36
C ALA A 124 14.58 -13.58 10.50
N ASP A 125 15.90 -13.59 10.48
CA ASP A 125 16.71 -12.66 11.27
C ASP A 125 16.79 -11.27 10.57
N VAL A 126 17.49 -10.31 11.18
CA VAL A 126 17.62 -8.95 10.65
C VAL A 126 18.29 -8.93 9.29
N ASP A 127 19.32 -9.74 9.08
CA ASP A 127 20.06 -9.80 7.81
C ASP A 127 19.15 -10.35 6.71
N GLN A 128 18.36 -11.35 7.00
CA GLN A 128 17.39 -11.91 6.07
C GLN A 128 16.27 -10.90 5.74
N MET A 129 15.81 -10.09 6.70
CA MET A 129 14.83 -9.02 6.42
C MET A 129 15.40 -7.95 5.49
N VAL A 130 16.67 -7.60 5.62
CA VAL A 130 17.37 -6.70 4.69
C VAL A 130 17.41 -7.27 3.27
N VAL A 131 17.67 -8.57 3.14
CA VAL A 131 17.63 -9.28 1.84
C VAL A 131 16.23 -9.17 1.24
N TYR A 132 15.18 -9.50 1.97
CA TYR A 132 13.81 -9.41 1.48
C TYR A 132 13.42 -7.99 1.05
N ALA A 133 13.78 -6.98 1.84
CA ALA A 133 13.51 -5.59 1.51
C ALA A 133 14.23 -5.15 0.21
N ARG A 134 15.50 -5.54 0.06
CA ARG A 134 16.29 -5.26 -1.15
C ARG A 134 15.70 -5.94 -2.37
N ASP A 135 15.33 -7.20 -2.26
CA ASP A 135 14.83 -7.99 -3.38
C ASP A 135 13.45 -7.48 -3.84
N ALA A 136 12.59 -7.10 -2.89
CA ALA A 136 11.32 -6.44 -3.19
C ALA A 136 11.54 -5.06 -3.85
N ALA A 137 12.47 -4.25 -3.36
CA ALA A 137 12.79 -2.96 -3.97
C ALA A 137 13.32 -3.13 -5.41
N ASN A 138 14.14 -4.14 -5.67
CA ASN A 138 14.63 -4.44 -7.02
C ASN A 138 13.50 -4.92 -7.94
N PHE A 139 12.60 -5.75 -7.45
CA PHE A 139 11.40 -6.17 -8.18
C PHE A 139 10.53 -4.97 -8.58
N LEU A 140 10.22 -4.07 -7.65
CA LEU A 140 9.42 -2.88 -7.91
C LEU A 140 10.11 -1.95 -8.94
N ARG A 141 11.42 -1.70 -8.78
CA ARG A 141 12.19 -0.88 -9.73
C ARG A 141 12.21 -1.48 -11.13
N GLY A 142 12.37 -2.81 -11.23
CA GLY A 142 12.35 -3.50 -12.52
C GLY A 142 11.03 -3.35 -13.27
N LYS A 143 9.90 -3.26 -12.55
CA LYS A 143 8.58 -3.04 -13.16
C LYS A 143 8.29 -1.57 -13.49
N LEU A 144 8.91 -0.63 -12.78
CA LEU A 144 8.76 0.81 -13.04
C LEU A 144 9.69 1.32 -14.15
N ALA A 145 10.75 0.60 -14.47
CA ALA A 145 11.64 0.94 -15.58
C ALA A 145 10.92 0.76 -16.92
#